data_0543c038d5252b25fd94959a3e600d3f
#
_entry.id   0543c038d5252b25fd94959a3e600d3f
#
_cell.length_a   1.000
_cell.length_b   1.000
_cell.length_c   1.000
_cell.angle_alpha   90.00
_cell.angle_beta   90.00
_cell.angle_gamma   90.00
#
_symmetry.space_group_name_H-M   'P 1'
#
loop_
_entity.id
_entity.type
_entity.pdbx_description
1 polymer ?
#
loop_
_entity_poly.entity_id
_entity_poly.type
_entity_poly.pdbx_seq_one_letter_code
_entity_poly.pdbx_strand_id
1 'polypeptide(L)'
;RRQRQMCIRDRCGDHIVASSSIYGGTFNLISVTMAKMGITATFVSPDATEEELNAAFKPNTKVMFGETIANPALTVLDIELFAKVAHEHGVPLVVDNTFPTPVNCRPIEWGADIVTHSTTKYMDGHGAALGGAIIDGGHFDWMAHKDRYPGLCTPDESYHGITYAEKFGKEGAFITKCTAQLMRDFGSMQSPNSAFILNLGLESLHVRMPKHVENGQAVAEFLESHPKVAYVNYPGLPSNKYYDRAKKYLPNGGCGVVSFGLKGGREAASTFMQNLKLGAIETHVADARTCCLNPATSTHRQMTDEQLIEAGVPAELIRISLGLEDKEDLIADISNALDAIK
;
A
#
# COMPACT_ATOMS: atom_id res chain seq x y z
N ARG A 1 -1.57 3.77 11.33
CA ARG A 1 -2.33 3.56 12.58
C ARG A 1 -3.80 3.18 12.34
N ARG A 2 -4.48 3.70 11.29
CA ARG A 2 -5.87 3.33 10.96
C ARG A 2 -6.00 1.96 10.30
N GLN A 3 -5.01 1.45 9.59
CA GLN A 3 -4.95 0.05 9.15
C GLN A 3 -5.08 -0.91 10.34
N ARG A 4 -4.54 -0.57 11.51
CA ARG A 4 -4.71 -1.34 12.75
C ARG A 4 -6.16 -1.39 13.23
N GLN A 5 -6.97 -0.36 12.98
CA GLN A 5 -8.38 -0.37 13.36
C GLN A 5 -9.22 -1.35 12.54
N MET A 6 -8.90 -1.56 11.28
CA MET A 6 -9.54 -2.59 10.48
C MET A 6 -9.26 -3.99 11.01
N CYS A 7 -7.99 -4.23 11.35
CA CYS A 7 -7.55 -5.52 11.88
C CYS A 7 -8.10 -5.80 13.29
N ILE A 8 -8.38 -4.77 14.11
CA ILE A 8 -8.92 -4.89 15.47
C ILE A 8 -10.41 -5.31 15.47
N ARG A 9 -11.10 -5.24 14.33
CA ARG A 9 -12.48 -5.75 14.20
C ARG A 9 -12.56 -7.27 14.18
N ASP A 10 -11.47 -7.91 13.77
CA ASP A 10 -11.37 -9.34 13.81
C ASP A 10 -11.25 -9.78 15.28
N ARG A 11 -11.92 -10.87 15.61
CA ARG A 11 -11.89 -11.47 16.94
C ARG A 11 -10.82 -12.54 16.97
N CYS A 12 -10.39 -12.89 18.18
CA CYS A 12 -9.59 -14.10 18.37
C CYS A 12 -10.29 -15.29 17.69
N GLY A 13 -9.57 -16.01 16.84
CA GLY A 13 -10.09 -17.09 16.03
C GLY A 13 -10.49 -16.71 14.60
N ASP A 14 -10.48 -15.44 14.24
CA ASP A 14 -10.75 -15.00 12.86
C ASP A 14 -9.56 -15.21 11.91
N HIS A 15 -9.83 -15.13 10.61
CA HIS A 15 -8.85 -15.37 9.57
C HIS A 15 -8.89 -14.24 8.51
N ILE A 16 -7.71 -13.93 7.97
CA ILE A 16 -7.48 -12.92 6.92
C ILE A 16 -6.88 -13.62 5.70
N VAL A 17 -7.38 -13.31 4.50
CA VAL A 17 -6.68 -13.59 3.25
C VAL A 17 -5.99 -12.29 2.82
N ALA A 18 -4.69 -12.32 2.59
CA ALA A 18 -3.94 -11.11 2.20
C ALA A 18 -3.00 -11.38 1.02
N SER A 19 -2.82 -10.39 0.15
CA SER A 19 -1.73 -10.45 -0.82
C SER A 19 -0.39 -10.55 -0.09
N SER A 20 0.53 -11.35 -0.60
CA SER A 20 1.90 -11.45 -0.07
C SER A 20 2.75 -10.23 -0.43
N SER A 21 2.40 -9.53 -1.52
CA SER A 21 3.02 -8.28 -1.93
C SER A 21 2.27 -7.11 -1.30
N ILE A 22 2.66 -6.75 -0.08
CA ILE A 22 2.13 -5.61 0.68
C ILE A 22 3.26 -4.95 1.47
N TYR A 23 3.02 -3.76 1.97
CA TYR A 23 3.97 -3.04 2.83
C TYR A 23 4.46 -3.90 4.01
N GLY A 24 5.77 -3.98 4.22
CA GLY A 24 6.38 -4.84 5.22
C GLY A 24 5.85 -4.63 6.65
N GLY A 25 5.46 -3.41 7.01
CA GLY A 25 4.83 -3.13 8.29
C GLY A 25 3.43 -3.74 8.43
N THR A 26 2.66 -3.79 7.34
CA THR A 26 1.34 -4.46 7.29
C THR A 26 1.52 -5.97 7.30
N PHE A 27 2.48 -6.49 6.53
CA PHE A 27 2.82 -7.91 6.55
C PHE A 27 3.18 -8.38 7.96
N ASN A 28 4.09 -7.67 8.64
CA ASN A 28 4.48 -8.00 10.01
C ASN A 28 3.31 -7.87 11.01
N LEU A 29 2.45 -6.86 10.82
CA LEU A 29 1.25 -6.71 11.64
C LEU A 29 0.36 -7.95 11.54
N ILE A 30 0.06 -8.39 10.33
CA ILE A 30 -0.84 -9.53 10.07
C ILE A 30 -0.18 -10.84 10.49
N SER A 31 1.06 -11.10 10.05
CA SER A 31 1.72 -12.41 10.23
C SER A 31 2.24 -12.65 11.66
N VAL A 32 2.61 -11.60 12.39
CA VAL A 32 3.26 -11.72 13.70
C VAL A 32 2.40 -11.14 14.83
N THR A 33 2.01 -9.87 14.71
CA THR A 33 1.35 -9.18 15.82
C THR A 33 -0.07 -9.68 16.04
N MET A 34 -0.84 -9.81 14.96
CA MET A 34 -2.22 -10.30 15.03
C MET A 34 -2.29 -11.81 15.33
N ALA A 35 -1.29 -12.57 14.87
CA ALA A 35 -1.18 -13.99 15.24
C ALA A 35 -1.08 -14.19 16.77
N LYS A 36 -0.37 -13.28 17.47
CA LYS A 36 -0.32 -13.29 18.95
C LYS A 36 -1.64 -12.93 19.62
N MET A 37 -2.56 -12.31 18.86
CA MET A 37 -3.93 -12.01 19.30
C MET A 37 -4.94 -13.10 18.85
N GLY A 38 -4.44 -14.23 18.31
CA GLY A 38 -5.25 -15.35 17.88
C GLY A 38 -5.92 -15.15 16.52
N ILE A 39 -5.50 -14.19 15.71
CA ILE A 39 -5.98 -13.95 14.35
C ILE A 39 -4.97 -14.57 13.39
N THR A 40 -5.46 -15.42 12.49
CA THR A 40 -4.63 -16.13 11.51
C THR A 40 -4.71 -15.50 10.12
N ALA A 41 -3.72 -15.76 9.27
CA ALA A 41 -3.74 -15.27 7.89
C ALA A 41 -3.25 -16.34 6.90
N THR A 42 -3.77 -16.25 5.67
CA THR A 42 -3.20 -16.92 4.49
C THR A 42 -2.75 -15.84 3.51
N PHE A 43 -1.48 -15.90 3.13
CA PHE A 43 -0.93 -14.99 2.12
C PHE A 43 -0.98 -15.65 0.75
N VAL A 44 -1.43 -14.89 -0.25
CA VAL A 44 -1.57 -15.31 -1.65
C VAL A 44 -0.71 -14.45 -2.56
N SER A 45 -0.26 -15.01 -3.68
CA SER A 45 0.45 -14.22 -4.69
C SER A 45 -0.45 -13.08 -5.23
N PRO A 46 0.09 -11.90 -5.55
CA PRO A 46 -0.66 -10.86 -6.28
C PRO A 46 -1.08 -11.32 -7.69
N ASP A 47 -0.45 -12.38 -8.19
CA ASP A 47 -0.73 -13.02 -9.48
C ASP A 47 -1.45 -14.38 -9.30
N ALA A 48 -2.03 -14.63 -8.12
CA ALA A 48 -2.78 -15.86 -7.86
C ALA A 48 -3.97 -16.00 -8.83
N THR A 49 -4.17 -17.22 -9.29
CA THR A 49 -5.36 -17.57 -10.08
C THR A 49 -6.62 -17.54 -9.22
N GLU A 50 -7.78 -17.51 -9.86
CA GLU A 50 -9.07 -17.58 -9.16
C GLU A 50 -9.16 -18.83 -8.27
N GLU A 51 -8.64 -19.99 -8.73
CA GLU A 51 -8.61 -21.23 -7.98
C GLU A 51 -7.73 -21.14 -6.73
N GLU A 52 -6.54 -20.56 -6.86
CA GLU A 52 -5.62 -20.33 -5.74
C GLU A 52 -6.20 -19.34 -4.71
N LEU A 53 -6.87 -18.29 -5.19
CA LEU A 53 -7.56 -17.35 -4.31
C LEU A 53 -8.69 -18.06 -3.54
N ASN A 54 -9.55 -18.82 -4.22
CA ASN A 54 -10.63 -19.56 -3.58
C ASN A 54 -10.11 -20.56 -2.53
N ALA A 55 -9.02 -21.26 -2.81
CA ALA A 55 -8.40 -22.20 -1.89
C ALA A 55 -7.84 -21.56 -0.60
N ALA A 56 -7.59 -20.26 -0.61
CA ALA A 56 -7.07 -19.52 0.56
C ALA A 56 -8.13 -19.20 1.61
N PHE A 57 -9.42 -19.24 1.23
CA PHE A 57 -10.52 -18.91 2.15
C PHE A 57 -10.82 -20.05 3.12
N LYS A 58 -11.15 -19.67 4.35
CA LYS A 58 -11.59 -20.57 5.44
C LYS A 58 -12.98 -20.14 5.92
N PRO A 59 -13.72 -21.02 6.62
CA PRO A 59 -15.04 -20.66 7.16
C PRO A 59 -15.03 -19.41 8.04
N ASN A 60 -13.92 -19.16 8.74
CA ASN A 60 -13.71 -18.03 9.62
C ASN A 60 -13.00 -16.83 8.96
N THR A 61 -12.83 -16.80 7.63
CA THR A 61 -12.27 -15.65 6.93
C THR A 61 -13.21 -14.45 7.02
N LYS A 62 -12.69 -13.29 7.43
CA LYS A 62 -13.46 -12.06 7.66
C LYS A 62 -13.15 -10.95 6.68
N VAL A 63 -11.96 -10.95 6.10
CA VAL A 63 -11.50 -9.89 5.21
C VAL A 63 -10.49 -10.43 4.21
N MET A 64 -10.53 -9.89 3.00
CA MET A 64 -9.46 -10.00 2.01
C MET A 64 -8.76 -8.66 1.90
N PHE A 65 -7.41 -8.67 1.88
CA PHE A 65 -6.59 -7.45 1.90
C PHE A 65 -5.56 -7.44 0.78
N GLY A 66 -5.37 -6.29 0.14
CA GLY A 66 -4.31 -6.07 -0.84
C GLY A 66 -3.89 -4.59 -0.93
N GLU A 67 -2.85 -4.32 -1.71
CA GLU A 67 -2.42 -2.95 -2.04
C GLU A 67 -2.55 -2.72 -3.54
N THR A 68 -3.08 -1.59 -3.96
CA THR A 68 -3.23 -1.24 -5.38
C THR A 68 -1.87 -1.31 -6.10
N ILE A 69 -0.86 -0.68 -5.52
CA ILE A 69 0.55 -0.80 -5.93
C ILE A 69 1.37 -1.14 -4.68
N ALA A 70 2.00 -2.29 -4.68
CA ALA A 70 2.76 -2.79 -3.54
C ALA A 70 4.13 -2.11 -3.39
N ASN A 71 4.60 -1.96 -2.17
CA ASN A 71 5.92 -1.41 -1.82
C ASN A 71 6.82 -2.51 -1.22
N PRO A 72 8.03 -2.77 -1.73
CA PRO A 72 8.74 -2.05 -2.80
C PRO A 72 8.62 -2.69 -4.20
N ALA A 73 7.96 -3.82 -4.34
CA ALA A 73 7.96 -4.62 -5.56
C ALA A 73 7.20 -3.98 -6.73
N LEU A 74 6.36 -2.98 -6.48
CA LEU A 74 5.51 -2.26 -7.44
C LEU A 74 4.61 -3.18 -8.28
N THR A 75 4.19 -4.30 -7.70
CA THR A 75 3.18 -5.17 -8.27
C THR A 75 1.83 -4.47 -8.26
N VAL A 76 1.02 -4.63 -9.31
CA VAL A 76 -0.32 -4.07 -9.37
C VAL A 76 -1.35 -5.15 -9.09
N LEU A 77 -2.23 -4.91 -8.11
CA LEU A 77 -3.29 -5.84 -7.73
C LEU A 77 -4.34 -5.95 -8.84
N ASP A 78 -4.84 -7.16 -9.09
CA ASP A 78 -6.07 -7.35 -9.88
C ASP A 78 -7.29 -7.15 -8.98
N ILE A 79 -7.73 -5.89 -8.88
CA ILE A 79 -8.76 -5.48 -7.91
C ILE A 79 -10.07 -6.21 -8.19
N GLU A 80 -10.49 -6.33 -9.46
CA GLU A 80 -11.75 -6.98 -9.83
C GLU A 80 -11.74 -8.47 -9.53
N LEU A 81 -10.62 -9.17 -9.82
CA LEU A 81 -10.51 -10.59 -9.51
C LEU A 81 -10.57 -10.83 -7.99
N PHE A 82 -9.83 -10.04 -7.22
CA PHE A 82 -9.83 -10.13 -5.75
C PHE A 82 -11.20 -9.80 -5.17
N ALA A 83 -11.87 -8.76 -5.68
CA ALA A 83 -13.23 -8.39 -5.26
C ALA A 83 -14.24 -9.50 -5.59
N LYS A 84 -14.22 -10.04 -6.80
CA LYS A 84 -15.09 -11.12 -7.23
C LYS A 84 -15.00 -12.31 -6.26
N VAL A 85 -13.78 -12.80 -6.04
CA VAL A 85 -13.58 -13.98 -5.17
C VAL A 85 -13.95 -13.67 -3.72
N ALA A 86 -13.58 -12.50 -3.20
CA ALA A 86 -13.97 -12.11 -1.84
C ALA A 86 -15.49 -12.10 -1.66
N HIS A 87 -16.22 -11.51 -2.61
CA HIS A 87 -17.67 -11.42 -2.57
C HIS A 87 -18.36 -12.79 -2.72
N GLU A 88 -17.85 -13.71 -3.54
CA GLU A 88 -18.34 -15.08 -3.65
C GLU A 88 -18.28 -15.82 -2.31
N HIS A 89 -17.29 -15.47 -1.47
CA HIS A 89 -17.17 -15.98 -0.09
C HIS A 89 -17.92 -15.14 0.96
N GLY A 90 -18.64 -14.09 0.56
CA GLY A 90 -19.33 -13.16 1.47
C GLY A 90 -18.37 -12.40 2.38
N VAL A 91 -17.22 -12.00 1.85
CA VAL A 91 -16.12 -11.32 2.54
C VAL A 91 -15.82 -9.99 1.82
N PRO A 92 -15.65 -8.87 2.54
CA PRO A 92 -15.29 -7.61 1.90
C PRO A 92 -13.81 -7.61 1.47
N LEU A 93 -13.55 -6.93 0.33
CA LEU A 93 -12.21 -6.59 -0.11
C LEU A 93 -11.79 -5.23 0.46
N VAL A 94 -10.64 -5.22 1.11
CA VAL A 94 -9.98 -4.01 1.60
C VAL A 94 -8.72 -3.74 0.78
N VAL A 95 -8.60 -2.53 0.24
CA VAL A 95 -7.45 -2.15 -0.59
C VAL A 95 -6.72 -0.96 0.03
N ASP A 96 -5.44 -1.10 0.27
CA ASP A 96 -4.56 0.04 0.56
C ASP A 96 -4.20 0.75 -0.75
N ASN A 97 -4.63 1.99 -0.87
CA ASN A 97 -4.45 2.81 -2.06
C ASN A 97 -3.46 3.98 -1.80
N THR A 98 -2.49 3.76 -0.93
CA THR A 98 -1.56 4.80 -0.49
C THR A 98 -0.75 5.39 -1.63
N PHE A 99 -0.21 4.57 -2.54
CA PHE A 99 0.65 5.04 -3.64
C PHE A 99 -0.11 5.74 -4.76
N PRO A 100 -1.19 5.17 -5.32
CA PRO A 100 -1.93 5.86 -6.38
C PRO A 100 -2.67 7.10 -5.88
N THR A 101 -3.09 7.13 -4.62
CA THR A 101 -4.04 8.10 -4.09
C THR A 101 -5.38 8.08 -4.85
N PRO A 102 -6.44 8.75 -4.43
CA PRO A 102 -7.68 8.81 -5.20
C PRO A 102 -7.55 9.60 -6.51
N VAL A 103 -6.42 10.29 -6.75
CA VAL A 103 -6.15 11.00 -8.00
C VAL A 103 -5.88 10.01 -9.15
N ASN A 104 -5.12 8.94 -8.87
CA ASN A 104 -4.70 7.98 -9.88
C ASN A 104 -5.52 6.68 -9.88
N CYS A 105 -6.10 6.29 -8.74
CA CYS A 105 -6.96 5.11 -8.63
C CYS A 105 -8.03 5.30 -7.55
N ARG A 106 -9.24 4.83 -7.84
CA ARG A 106 -10.35 4.75 -6.91
C ARG A 106 -10.83 3.31 -6.81
N PRO A 107 -10.24 2.47 -5.94
CA PRO A 107 -10.49 1.03 -5.90
C PRO A 107 -11.97 0.65 -5.69
N ILE A 108 -12.78 1.52 -5.06
CA ILE A 108 -14.23 1.30 -4.88
C ILE A 108 -14.93 1.17 -6.24
N GLU A 109 -14.51 1.90 -7.27
CA GLU A 109 -15.06 1.82 -8.62
C GLU A 109 -14.74 0.48 -9.32
N TRP A 110 -13.79 -0.28 -8.76
CA TRP A 110 -13.33 -1.57 -9.24
C TRP A 110 -13.74 -2.74 -8.35
N GLY A 111 -14.64 -2.50 -7.38
CA GLY A 111 -15.22 -3.53 -6.53
C GLY A 111 -14.62 -3.65 -5.12
N ALA A 112 -13.63 -2.84 -4.75
CA ALA A 112 -13.18 -2.80 -3.36
C ALA A 112 -14.28 -2.21 -2.46
N ASP A 113 -14.52 -2.82 -1.30
CA ASP A 113 -15.52 -2.36 -0.35
C ASP A 113 -14.99 -1.28 0.58
N ILE A 114 -13.74 -1.41 0.97
CA ILE A 114 -13.08 -0.50 1.90
C ILE A 114 -11.71 -0.12 1.33
N VAL A 115 -11.39 1.16 1.39
CA VAL A 115 -10.09 1.69 0.98
C VAL A 115 -9.37 2.29 2.18
N THR A 116 -8.08 1.99 2.29
CA THR A 116 -7.21 2.60 3.29
C THR A 116 -6.11 3.42 2.64
N HIS A 117 -5.66 4.43 3.37
CA HIS A 117 -4.49 5.23 3.00
C HIS A 117 -3.60 5.49 4.20
N SER A 118 -2.30 5.39 4.02
CA SER A 118 -1.35 6.08 4.88
C SER A 118 -1.32 7.54 4.46
N THR A 119 -2.01 8.41 5.19
CA THR A 119 -2.03 9.85 4.88
C THR A 119 -0.69 10.52 5.12
N THR A 120 0.23 9.85 5.81
CA THR A 120 1.64 10.22 5.98
C THR A 120 2.39 10.41 4.65
N LYS A 121 1.92 9.76 3.56
CA LYS A 121 2.57 9.68 2.26
C LYS A 121 2.12 10.82 1.35
N TYR A 122 1.85 10.59 0.08
CA TYR A 122 1.44 11.63 -0.88
C TYR A 122 0.32 12.55 -0.41
N MET A 123 -0.61 12.08 0.45
CA MET A 123 -1.71 12.94 0.91
C MET A 123 -1.22 14.13 1.74
N ASP A 124 -0.30 13.89 2.69
CA ASP A 124 0.45 14.96 3.38
C ASP A 124 1.49 15.58 2.44
N GLY A 125 2.27 14.74 1.78
CA GLY A 125 3.26 15.10 0.77
C GLY A 125 4.58 15.64 1.31
N HIS A 126 4.73 15.78 2.63
CA HIS A 126 5.91 16.38 3.28
C HIS A 126 6.48 15.54 4.42
N GLY A 127 5.87 14.38 4.71
CA GLY A 127 6.25 13.56 5.86
C GLY A 127 6.11 14.26 7.21
N ALA A 128 5.36 15.35 7.26
CA ALA A 128 5.24 16.21 8.43
C ALA A 128 4.27 15.66 9.48
N ALA A 129 3.25 14.88 9.07
CA ALA A 129 2.23 14.35 9.95
C ALA A 129 1.97 12.86 9.72
N LEU A 130 2.06 12.06 10.78
CA LEU A 130 1.66 10.65 10.73
C LEU A 130 0.15 10.53 10.80
N GLY A 131 -0.44 9.81 9.86
CA GLY A 131 -1.88 9.61 9.85
C GLY A 131 -2.34 8.49 8.93
N GLY A 132 -3.65 8.24 8.94
CA GLY A 132 -4.30 7.29 8.06
C GLY A 132 -5.75 7.65 7.83
N ALA A 133 -6.30 7.22 6.71
CA ALA A 133 -7.72 7.33 6.38
C ALA A 133 -8.30 5.95 6.07
N ILE A 134 -9.56 5.77 6.42
CA ILE A 134 -10.39 4.62 6.04
C ILE A 134 -11.61 5.19 5.33
N ILE A 135 -11.90 4.67 4.15
CA ILE A 135 -13.03 5.04 3.32
C ILE A 135 -13.89 3.79 3.15
N ASP A 136 -15.14 3.87 3.53
CA ASP A 136 -16.14 2.82 3.32
C ASP A 136 -16.90 3.13 2.02
N GLY A 137 -16.95 2.17 1.10
CA GLY A 137 -17.73 2.28 -0.13
C GLY A 137 -19.23 2.25 0.09
N GLY A 138 -19.67 1.76 1.25
CA GLY A 138 -21.07 1.74 1.64
C GLY A 138 -21.94 0.74 0.86
N HIS A 139 -21.34 -0.22 0.17
CA HIS A 139 -22.12 -1.14 -0.67
C HIS A 139 -22.10 -2.61 -0.19
N PHE A 140 -21.19 -2.99 0.72
CA PHE A 140 -21.15 -4.34 1.26
C PHE A 140 -22.34 -4.61 2.18
N ASP A 141 -23.10 -5.65 1.88
CA ASP A 141 -24.31 -6.02 2.66
C ASP A 141 -23.95 -6.85 3.90
N TRP A 142 -23.68 -6.16 5.01
CA TRP A 142 -23.34 -6.79 6.28
C TRP A 142 -24.44 -7.71 6.78
N MET A 143 -25.73 -7.35 6.59
CA MET A 143 -26.88 -8.13 7.06
C MET A 143 -27.08 -9.42 6.27
N ALA A 144 -26.74 -9.45 4.98
CA ALA A 144 -26.75 -10.67 4.18
C ALA A 144 -25.75 -11.71 4.71
N HIS A 145 -24.73 -11.27 5.43
CA HIS A 145 -23.67 -12.10 6.00
C HIS A 145 -23.59 -11.99 7.53
N LYS A 146 -24.73 -11.78 8.20
CA LYS A 146 -24.82 -11.46 9.65
C LYS A 146 -24.10 -12.46 10.56
N ASP A 147 -24.13 -13.75 10.23
CA ASP A 147 -23.48 -14.78 11.04
C ASP A 147 -21.95 -14.67 10.99
N ARG A 148 -21.43 -14.12 9.91
CA ARG A 148 -20.00 -13.83 9.75
C ARG A 148 -19.58 -12.56 10.49
N TYR A 149 -20.47 -11.56 10.58
CA TYR A 149 -20.17 -10.24 11.17
C TYR A 149 -21.02 -9.88 12.39
N PRO A 150 -21.05 -10.74 13.43
CA PRO A 150 -21.88 -10.48 14.61
C PRO A 150 -21.54 -9.13 15.28
N GLY A 151 -20.30 -8.65 15.20
CA GLY A 151 -19.92 -7.34 15.74
C GLY A 151 -20.62 -6.15 15.09
N LEU A 152 -21.23 -6.30 13.91
CA LEU A 152 -22.04 -5.27 13.25
C LEU A 152 -23.53 -5.59 13.26
N CYS A 153 -23.85 -6.89 13.31
CA CYS A 153 -25.20 -7.40 13.03
C CYS A 153 -25.92 -7.94 14.27
N THR A 154 -25.34 -7.77 15.46
CA THR A 154 -26.01 -8.08 16.75
C THR A 154 -25.97 -6.84 17.67
N PRO A 155 -26.85 -6.79 18.68
CA PRO A 155 -26.85 -5.71 19.67
C PRO A 155 -25.47 -5.53 20.33
N ASP A 156 -24.96 -4.31 20.34
CA ASP A 156 -23.66 -3.95 20.92
C ASP A 156 -23.82 -3.25 22.26
N GLU A 157 -23.37 -3.91 23.33
CA GLU A 157 -23.50 -3.37 24.70
C GLU A 157 -22.68 -2.10 24.90
N SER A 158 -21.58 -1.91 24.14
CA SER A 158 -20.74 -0.70 24.24
C SER A 158 -21.40 0.56 23.67
N TYR A 159 -22.52 0.39 22.95
CA TYR A 159 -23.28 1.49 22.34
C TYR A 159 -24.81 1.33 22.51
N HIS A 160 -25.24 1.23 23.75
CA HIS A 160 -26.67 1.18 24.15
C HIS A 160 -27.48 0.03 23.54
N GLY A 161 -26.84 -1.10 23.20
CA GLY A 161 -27.52 -2.27 22.63
C GLY A 161 -28.00 -2.11 21.20
N ILE A 162 -27.47 -1.14 20.43
CA ILE A 162 -27.84 -1.00 19.02
C ILE A 162 -27.17 -2.07 18.15
N THR A 163 -27.85 -2.46 17.07
CA THR A 163 -27.27 -3.22 15.97
C THR A 163 -26.81 -2.23 14.90
N TYR A 164 -25.50 -2.11 14.69
CA TYR A 164 -24.93 -1.09 13.79
C TYR A 164 -25.48 -1.22 12.35
N ALA A 165 -25.53 -2.45 11.81
CA ALA A 165 -25.99 -2.68 10.44
C ALA A 165 -27.49 -2.36 10.25
N GLU A 166 -28.33 -2.62 11.25
CA GLU A 166 -29.74 -2.25 11.20
C GLU A 166 -29.96 -0.75 11.31
N LYS A 167 -29.23 -0.09 12.22
CA LYS A 167 -29.44 1.33 12.51
C LYS A 167 -28.84 2.26 11.47
N PHE A 168 -27.65 1.93 10.93
CA PHE A 168 -26.88 2.81 10.04
C PHE A 168 -26.78 2.28 8.61
N GLY A 169 -27.45 1.15 8.30
CA GLY A 169 -27.40 0.55 6.97
C GLY A 169 -26.01 0.09 6.57
N LYS A 170 -25.90 -0.39 5.36
CA LYS A 170 -24.61 -0.79 4.78
C LYS A 170 -23.67 0.40 4.57
N GLU A 171 -24.24 1.60 4.35
CA GLU A 171 -23.52 2.84 4.09
C GLU A 171 -22.79 3.39 5.32
N GLY A 172 -23.29 3.09 6.52
CA GLY A 172 -22.78 3.72 7.74
C GLY A 172 -22.34 2.77 8.85
N ALA A 173 -22.74 1.51 8.81
CA ALA A 173 -22.49 0.57 9.92
C ALA A 173 -21.00 0.40 10.23
N PHE A 174 -20.20 0.16 9.22
CA PHE A 174 -18.76 -0.06 9.38
C PHE A 174 -18.06 1.18 9.91
N ILE A 175 -18.23 2.32 9.25
CA ILE A 175 -17.49 3.53 9.62
C ILE A 175 -17.95 4.09 10.97
N THR A 176 -19.25 3.95 11.31
CA THR A 176 -19.77 4.35 12.62
C THR A 176 -19.15 3.51 13.73
N LYS A 177 -19.07 2.18 13.56
CA LYS A 177 -18.40 1.33 14.56
C LYS A 177 -16.91 1.65 14.69
N CYS A 178 -16.22 1.89 13.59
CA CYS A 178 -14.82 2.33 13.62
C CYS A 178 -14.63 3.59 14.45
N THR A 179 -15.53 4.54 14.32
CA THR A 179 -15.45 5.84 14.99
C THR A 179 -15.98 5.78 16.42
N ALA A 180 -17.21 5.28 16.62
CA ALA A 180 -17.91 5.33 17.89
C ALA A 180 -17.36 4.36 18.94
N GLN A 181 -16.74 3.27 18.53
CA GLN A 181 -16.16 2.28 19.43
C GLN A 181 -14.64 2.21 19.31
N LEU A 182 -14.12 1.77 18.16
CA LEU A 182 -12.69 1.42 18.06
C LEU A 182 -11.77 2.63 18.19
N MET A 183 -12.09 3.74 17.52
CA MET A 183 -11.30 4.96 17.63
C MET A 183 -11.39 5.57 19.03
N ARG A 184 -12.58 5.56 19.63
CA ARG A 184 -12.82 6.03 21.01
C ARG A 184 -12.01 5.21 22.02
N ASP A 185 -12.11 3.87 21.94
CA ASP A 185 -11.59 2.99 22.98
C ASP A 185 -10.06 2.79 22.84
N PHE A 186 -9.53 2.75 21.61
CA PHE A 186 -8.10 2.55 21.35
C PHE A 186 -7.32 3.85 21.08
N GLY A 187 -7.99 4.99 21.05
CA GLY A 187 -7.34 6.30 20.92
C GLY A 187 -6.60 6.53 19.59
N SER A 188 -6.93 5.79 18.51
CA SER A 188 -6.26 5.92 17.21
C SER A 188 -6.71 7.17 16.46
N MET A 189 -6.77 8.28 17.14
CA MET A 189 -7.23 9.57 16.63
C MET A 189 -6.06 10.42 16.15
N GLN A 190 -6.25 11.13 15.04
CA GLN A 190 -5.29 12.12 14.56
C GLN A 190 -5.42 13.41 15.39
N SER A 191 -4.29 14.04 15.73
CA SER A 191 -4.33 15.33 16.42
C SER A 191 -4.93 16.42 15.51
N PRO A 192 -5.56 17.46 16.06
CA PRO A 192 -6.07 18.58 15.24
C PRO A 192 -4.97 19.22 14.39
N ASN A 193 -3.76 19.38 14.92
CA ASN A 193 -2.63 19.92 14.17
C ASN A 193 -2.24 19.03 12.99
N SER A 194 -2.16 17.70 13.18
CA SER A 194 -1.88 16.76 12.10
C SER A 194 -3.01 16.73 11.06
N ALA A 195 -4.26 16.91 11.47
CA ALA A 195 -5.39 17.02 10.56
C ALA A 195 -5.33 18.30 9.72
N PHE A 196 -4.92 19.42 10.32
CA PHE A 196 -4.69 20.68 9.61
C PHE A 196 -3.58 20.55 8.55
N ILE A 197 -2.44 19.99 8.92
CA ILE A 197 -1.33 19.74 7.98
C ILE A 197 -1.78 18.84 6.83
N LEU A 198 -2.50 17.76 7.12
CA LEU A 198 -3.06 16.88 6.09
C LEU A 198 -4.01 17.62 5.15
N ASN A 199 -4.85 18.51 5.67
CA ASN A 199 -5.77 19.30 4.85
C ASN A 199 -5.01 20.18 3.86
N LEU A 200 -3.93 20.85 4.30
CA LEU A 200 -3.06 21.62 3.40
C LEU A 200 -2.44 20.74 2.31
N GLY A 201 -1.99 19.52 2.67
CA GLY A 201 -1.46 18.57 1.70
C GLY A 201 -2.51 18.14 0.65
N LEU A 202 -3.75 17.90 1.09
CA LEU A 202 -4.84 17.51 0.20
C LEU A 202 -5.22 18.58 -0.82
N GLU A 203 -5.13 19.86 -0.46
CA GLU A 203 -5.44 20.98 -1.36
C GLU A 203 -4.57 20.99 -2.62
N SER A 204 -3.33 20.48 -2.54
CA SER A 204 -2.38 20.44 -3.66
C SER A 204 -2.20 19.04 -4.27
N LEU A 205 -2.86 18.01 -3.72
CA LEU A 205 -2.64 16.62 -4.12
C LEU A 205 -2.86 16.38 -5.62
N HIS A 206 -3.91 16.97 -6.19
CA HIS A 206 -4.30 16.80 -7.60
C HIS A 206 -3.30 17.44 -8.59
N VAL A 207 -2.47 18.40 -8.17
CA VAL A 207 -1.38 18.97 -8.98
C VAL A 207 -0.04 18.32 -8.71
N ARG A 208 0.18 17.78 -7.49
CA ARG A 208 1.42 17.08 -7.15
C ARG A 208 1.49 15.68 -7.77
N MET A 209 0.39 14.93 -7.74
CA MET A 209 0.39 13.55 -8.26
C MET A 209 0.78 13.45 -9.73
N PRO A 210 0.28 14.28 -10.67
CA PRO A 210 0.75 14.28 -12.05
C PRO A 210 2.26 14.53 -12.17
N LYS A 211 2.82 15.44 -11.35
CA LYS A 211 4.26 15.70 -11.38
C LYS A 211 5.08 14.53 -10.85
N HIS A 212 4.63 13.88 -9.78
CA HIS A 212 5.26 12.64 -9.30
C HIS A 212 5.25 11.52 -10.35
N VAL A 213 4.13 11.36 -11.06
CA VAL A 213 4.00 10.36 -12.14
C VAL A 213 4.93 10.72 -13.31
N GLU A 214 4.95 11.98 -13.76
CA GLU A 214 5.86 12.46 -14.81
C GLU A 214 7.32 12.13 -14.48
N ASN A 215 7.75 12.48 -13.27
CA ASN A 215 9.12 12.23 -12.82
C ASN A 215 9.40 10.71 -12.69
N GLY A 216 8.43 9.94 -12.16
CA GLY A 216 8.56 8.49 -12.07
C GLY A 216 8.70 7.82 -13.42
N GLN A 217 7.89 8.21 -14.41
CA GLN A 217 7.95 7.69 -15.77
C GLN A 217 9.28 8.03 -16.45
N ALA A 218 9.69 9.31 -16.42
CA ALA A 218 10.92 9.76 -17.07
C ALA A 218 12.17 9.10 -16.49
N VAL A 219 12.25 8.96 -15.17
CA VAL A 219 13.37 8.28 -14.51
C VAL A 219 13.33 6.77 -14.77
N ALA A 220 12.18 6.13 -14.80
CA ALA A 220 12.06 4.72 -15.11
C ALA A 220 12.52 4.40 -16.54
N GLU A 221 12.14 5.21 -17.53
CA GLU A 221 12.58 5.09 -18.94
C GLU A 221 14.09 5.31 -19.07
N PHE A 222 14.64 6.30 -18.38
CA PHE A 222 16.08 6.55 -18.34
C PHE A 222 16.84 5.34 -17.77
N LEU A 223 16.39 4.83 -16.62
CA LEU A 223 17.03 3.69 -15.96
C LEU A 223 16.95 2.41 -16.80
N GLU A 224 15.81 2.17 -17.47
CA GLU A 224 15.62 0.99 -18.31
C GLU A 224 16.64 0.92 -19.46
N SER A 225 17.02 2.08 -20.00
CA SER A 225 17.99 2.18 -21.09
C SER A 225 19.46 2.17 -20.62
N HIS A 226 19.72 2.29 -19.30
CA HIS A 226 21.06 2.51 -18.80
C HIS A 226 21.86 1.20 -18.64
N PRO A 227 23.12 1.10 -19.17
CA PRO A 227 23.88 -0.14 -19.21
C PRO A 227 24.24 -0.74 -17.82
N LYS A 228 24.32 0.07 -16.78
CA LYS A 228 24.63 -0.35 -15.39
C LYS A 228 23.40 -0.85 -14.61
N VAL A 229 22.20 -0.65 -15.16
CA VAL A 229 20.96 -1.13 -14.58
C VAL A 229 20.68 -2.56 -15.07
N ALA A 230 20.30 -3.43 -14.15
CA ALA A 230 20.00 -4.84 -14.44
C ALA A 230 18.50 -5.02 -14.77
N TYR A 231 17.64 -4.34 -14.04
CA TYR A 231 16.18 -4.35 -14.23
C TYR A 231 15.54 -3.11 -13.62
N VAL A 232 14.35 -2.76 -14.09
CA VAL A 232 13.50 -1.69 -13.55
C VAL A 232 12.11 -2.24 -13.27
N ASN A 233 11.61 -1.99 -12.07
CA ASN A 233 10.22 -2.28 -11.70
C ASN A 233 9.45 -0.96 -11.66
N TYR A 234 8.66 -0.70 -12.67
CA TYR A 234 7.74 0.43 -12.74
C TYR A 234 6.56 0.05 -13.65
N PRO A 235 5.34 0.03 -13.14
CA PRO A 235 4.18 -0.48 -13.89
C PRO A 235 3.77 0.39 -15.08
N GLY A 236 4.32 1.60 -15.21
CA GLY A 236 4.15 2.48 -16.37
C GLY A 236 5.05 2.15 -17.57
N LEU A 237 6.02 1.22 -17.44
CA LEU A 237 6.87 0.79 -18.55
C LEU A 237 6.17 -0.31 -19.38
N PRO A 238 6.16 -0.23 -20.73
CA PRO A 238 5.59 -1.28 -21.57
C PRO A 238 6.22 -2.66 -21.40
N SER A 239 7.47 -2.73 -20.96
CA SER A 239 8.20 -3.96 -20.66
C SER A 239 7.77 -4.62 -19.34
N ASN A 240 7.09 -3.89 -18.46
CA ASN A 240 6.67 -4.39 -17.16
C ASN A 240 5.48 -5.34 -17.27
N LYS A 241 5.53 -6.49 -16.60
CA LYS A 241 4.45 -7.50 -16.64
C LYS A 241 3.09 -6.99 -16.16
N TYR A 242 3.06 -5.90 -15.40
CA TYR A 242 1.83 -5.29 -14.90
C TYR A 242 1.34 -4.11 -15.74
N TYR A 243 1.97 -3.83 -16.88
CA TYR A 243 1.65 -2.66 -17.71
C TYR A 243 0.17 -2.59 -18.09
N ASP A 244 -0.39 -3.67 -18.61
CA ASP A 244 -1.80 -3.69 -19.04
C ASP A 244 -2.76 -3.56 -17.85
N ARG A 245 -2.43 -4.18 -16.71
CA ARG A 245 -3.18 -4.05 -15.46
C ARG A 245 -3.11 -2.62 -14.92
N ALA A 246 -1.93 -2.00 -14.99
CA ALA A 246 -1.73 -0.60 -14.62
C ALA A 246 -2.54 0.35 -15.52
N LYS A 247 -2.53 0.14 -16.84
CA LYS A 247 -3.36 0.95 -17.76
C LYS A 247 -4.85 0.84 -17.46
N LYS A 248 -5.32 -0.31 -17.00
CA LYS A 248 -6.71 -0.52 -16.63
C LYS A 248 -7.09 0.24 -15.37
N TYR A 249 -6.34 0.06 -14.27
CA TYR A 249 -6.71 0.56 -12.94
C TYR A 249 -6.17 1.96 -12.64
N LEU A 250 -5.14 2.41 -13.36
CA LEU A 250 -4.37 3.62 -13.10
C LEU A 250 -4.34 4.54 -14.33
N PRO A 251 -5.49 5.04 -14.80
CA PRO A 251 -5.57 5.79 -16.07
C PRO A 251 -4.74 7.10 -16.06
N ASN A 252 -4.47 7.65 -14.88
CA ASN A 252 -3.66 8.86 -14.71
C ASN A 252 -2.18 8.54 -14.32
N GLY A 253 -1.74 7.29 -14.48
CA GLY A 253 -0.44 6.79 -14.07
C GLY A 253 -0.43 6.21 -12.66
N GLY A 254 0.68 5.57 -12.29
CA GLY A 254 0.81 4.84 -11.01
C GLY A 254 1.16 5.74 -9.84
N CYS A 255 2.44 6.06 -9.73
CA CYS A 255 3.02 6.85 -8.64
C CYS A 255 4.42 7.35 -9.05
N GLY A 256 5.08 8.12 -8.17
CA GLY A 256 6.46 8.56 -8.36
C GLY A 256 7.51 7.62 -7.74
N VAL A 257 7.17 6.37 -7.44
CA VAL A 257 8.12 5.41 -6.89
C VAL A 257 8.60 4.45 -7.98
N VAL A 258 9.91 4.29 -8.09
CA VAL A 258 10.59 3.37 -9.01
C VAL A 258 11.48 2.45 -8.20
N SER A 259 11.48 1.15 -8.48
CA SER A 259 12.44 0.20 -7.94
C SER A 259 13.29 -0.34 -9.07
N PHE A 260 14.59 -0.48 -8.86
CA PHE A 260 15.51 -1.00 -9.86
C PHE A 260 16.70 -1.71 -9.23
N GLY A 261 17.30 -2.62 -9.96
CA GLY A 261 18.53 -3.33 -9.54
C GLY A 261 19.73 -2.87 -10.34
N LEU A 262 20.89 -2.76 -9.67
CA LEU A 262 22.15 -2.40 -10.29
C LEU A 262 23.02 -3.62 -10.57
N LYS A 263 23.69 -3.63 -11.73
CA LYS A 263 24.79 -4.56 -12.00
C LYS A 263 25.94 -4.24 -11.05
N GLY A 264 26.50 -5.25 -10.42
CA GLY A 264 27.53 -5.08 -9.38
C GLY A 264 27.00 -5.20 -7.95
N GLY A 265 25.72 -5.53 -7.78
CA GLY A 265 25.16 -5.96 -6.51
C GLY A 265 25.13 -4.87 -5.42
N ARG A 266 25.28 -5.29 -4.17
CA ARG A 266 25.24 -4.42 -2.98
C ARG A 266 26.25 -3.26 -3.02
N GLU A 267 27.46 -3.49 -3.55
CA GLU A 267 28.50 -2.45 -3.61
C GLU A 267 28.13 -1.35 -4.59
N ALA A 268 27.61 -1.72 -5.76
CA ALA A 268 27.09 -0.75 -6.74
C ALA A 268 25.93 0.07 -6.16
N ALA A 269 25.00 -0.58 -5.46
CA ALA A 269 23.89 0.10 -4.79
C ALA A 269 24.37 1.10 -3.74
N SER A 270 25.37 0.73 -2.93
CA SER A 270 25.96 1.63 -1.93
C SER A 270 26.67 2.82 -2.59
N THR A 271 27.46 2.57 -3.62
CA THR A 271 28.17 3.63 -4.37
C THR A 271 27.19 4.60 -5.01
N PHE A 272 26.13 4.09 -5.66
CA PHE A 272 25.09 4.91 -6.24
C PHE A 272 24.45 5.87 -5.19
N MET A 273 23.99 5.30 -4.08
CA MET A 273 23.30 6.09 -3.05
C MET A 273 24.19 7.18 -2.44
N GLN A 274 25.49 6.90 -2.23
CA GLN A 274 26.44 7.86 -1.67
C GLN A 274 26.78 9.02 -2.63
N ASN A 275 26.52 8.86 -3.92
CA ASN A 275 26.81 9.88 -4.95
C ASN A 275 25.58 10.69 -5.38
N LEU A 276 24.38 10.36 -4.89
CA LEU A 276 23.20 11.22 -5.07
C LEU A 276 23.39 12.54 -4.31
N LYS A 277 22.98 13.65 -4.93
CA LYS A 277 23.04 15.00 -4.37
C LYS A 277 21.65 15.59 -4.07
N LEU A 278 20.69 15.32 -4.96
CA LEU A 278 19.29 15.73 -4.78
C LEU A 278 18.52 14.69 -3.98
N GLY A 279 18.74 13.40 -4.27
CA GLY A 279 18.07 12.29 -3.59
C GLY A 279 18.57 12.07 -2.16
N ALA A 280 17.74 12.37 -1.17
CA ALA A 280 18.05 12.08 0.23
C ALA A 280 17.98 10.58 0.55
N ILE A 281 18.92 10.07 1.35
CA ILE A 281 18.89 8.67 1.83
C ILE A 281 17.94 8.59 3.03
N GLU A 282 16.74 8.09 2.80
CA GLU A 282 15.67 8.02 3.82
C GLU A 282 14.82 6.75 3.67
N THR A 283 14.26 6.29 4.78
CA THR A 283 13.25 5.22 4.78
C THR A 283 11.87 5.72 4.33
N HIS A 284 11.66 7.04 4.34
CA HIS A 284 10.43 7.68 3.89
C HIS A 284 10.21 7.49 2.38
N VAL A 285 9.00 7.75 1.90
CA VAL A 285 8.57 7.59 0.51
C VAL A 285 7.36 8.47 0.25
N ALA A 286 7.18 8.90 -1.00
CA ALA A 286 6.03 9.71 -1.39
C ALA A 286 6.02 11.11 -0.73
N ASP A 287 7.17 11.74 -0.75
CA ASP A 287 7.43 13.11 -0.29
C ASP A 287 7.57 14.04 -1.51
N ALA A 288 7.39 15.34 -1.31
CA ALA A 288 7.65 16.37 -2.31
C ALA A 288 9.14 16.43 -2.71
N ARG A 289 10.03 15.90 -1.89
CA ARG A 289 11.47 15.75 -2.15
C ARG A 289 11.80 14.33 -2.57
N THR A 290 12.75 14.20 -3.46
CA THR A 290 13.25 12.87 -3.87
C THR A 290 14.02 12.21 -2.73
N CYS A 291 13.66 10.94 -2.46
CA CYS A 291 14.33 10.11 -1.47
C CYS A 291 14.62 8.71 -2.01
N CYS A 292 15.69 8.11 -1.50
CA CYS A 292 16.25 6.86 -1.97
C CYS A 292 16.54 5.91 -0.82
N LEU A 293 16.34 4.63 -1.05
CA LEU A 293 16.56 3.57 -0.06
C LEU A 293 17.08 2.31 -0.73
N ASN A 294 18.10 1.68 -0.14
CA ASN A 294 18.40 0.26 -0.36
C ASN A 294 17.77 -0.55 0.79
N PRO A 295 16.75 -1.39 0.53
CA PRO A 295 16.08 -2.15 1.59
C PRO A 295 17.00 -3.10 2.32
N ALA A 296 17.94 -3.73 1.62
CA ALA A 296 18.86 -4.71 2.18
C ALA A 296 19.81 -4.13 3.25
N THR A 297 20.18 -2.84 3.14
CA THR A 297 21.03 -2.17 4.12
C THR A 297 20.27 -1.39 5.19
N SER A 298 18.94 -1.28 5.07
CA SER A 298 18.11 -0.47 5.96
C SER A 298 16.97 -1.27 6.60
N THR A 299 15.86 -1.40 5.93
CA THR A 299 14.63 -2.00 6.49
C THR A 299 14.70 -3.53 6.66
N HIS A 300 15.57 -4.22 5.91
CA HIS A 300 15.75 -5.67 5.91
C HIS A 300 17.19 -6.09 6.31
N ARG A 301 17.94 -5.21 6.94
CA ARG A 301 19.38 -5.39 7.24
C ARG A 301 19.73 -6.63 8.08
N GLN A 302 18.75 -7.24 8.74
CA GLN A 302 18.94 -8.45 9.53
C GLN A 302 18.74 -9.76 8.75
N MET A 303 18.33 -9.66 7.47
CA MET A 303 18.12 -10.82 6.61
C MET A 303 19.40 -11.24 5.93
N THR A 304 19.57 -12.56 5.66
CA THR A 304 20.60 -13.07 4.77
C THR A 304 20.25 -12.76 3.30
N ASP A 305 21.21 -12.89 2.38
CA ASP A 305 20.95 -12.60 0.96
C ASP A 305 19.91 -13.56 0.37
N GLU A 306 19.86 -14.83 0.81
CA GLU A 306 18.83 -15.78 0.41
C GLU A 306 17.44 -15.32 0.89
N GLN A 307 17.33 -14.89 2.15
CA GLN A 307 16.06 -14.36 2.70
C GLN A 307 15.63 -13.06 2.01
N LEU A 308 16.57 -12.21 1.61
CA LEU A 308 16.29 -11.01 0.83
C LEU A 308 15.70 -11.34 -0.53
N ILE A 309 16.24 -12.34 -1.22
CA ILE A 309 15.72 -12.80 -2.52
C ILE A 309 14.30 -13.37 -2.37
N GLU A 310 14.07 -14.22 -1.37
CA GLU A 310 12.74 -14.76 -1.06
C GLU A 310 11.73 -13.68 -0.72
N ALA A 311 12.17 -12.61 -0.05
CA ALA A 311 11.34 -11.44 0.26
C ALA A 311 11.13 -10.49 -0.93
N GLY A 312 11.74 -10.75 -2.09
CA GLY A 312 11.63 -9.90 -3.29
C GLY A 312 12.39 -8.57 -3.16
N VAL A 313 13.39 -8.50 -2.28
CA VAL A 313 14.22 -7.31 -2.03
C VAL A 313 15.71 -7.65 -2.12
N PRO A 314 16.20 -8.13 -3.28
CA PRO A 314 17.59 -8.53 -3.43
C PRO A 314 18.56 -7.39 -3.08
N ALA A 315 19.83 -7.76 -2.79
CA ALA A 315 20.80 -6.84 -2.19
C ALA A 315 21.12 -5.60 -3.05
N GLU A 316 20.99 -5.73 -4.36
CA GLU A 316 21.19 -4.66 -5.36
C GLU A 316 19.96 -3.77 -5.56
N LEU A 317 18.81 -4.11 -4.98
CA LEU A 317 17.58 -3.34 -5.18
C LEU A 317 17.69 -1.95 -4.56
N ILE A 318 17.36 -0.95 -5.35
CA ILE A 318 17.17 0.42 -4.92
C ILE A 318 15.70 0.79 -5.14
N ARG A 319 15.10 1.43 -4.16
CA ARG A 319 13.82 2.10 -4.29
C ARG A 319 14.05 3.60 -4.24
N ILE A 320 13.70 4.30 -5.32
CA ILE A 320 13.72 5.76 -5.38
C ILE A 320 12.29 6.28 -5.44
N SER A 321 11.99 7.28 -4.63
CA SER A 321 10.71 7.99 -4.61
C SER A 321 10.95 9.40 -5.12
N LEU A 322 10.53 9.64 -6.36
CA LEU A 322 10.75 10.90 -7.06
C LEU A 322 9.82 11.97 -6.46
N GLY A 323 10.41 13.10 -6.13
CA GLY A 323 9.73 14.29 -5.64
C GLY A 323 9.17 15.16 -6.77
N LEU A 324 9.09 16.47 -6.50
CA LEU A 324 8.54 17.47 -7.42
C LEU A 324 9.63 18.28 -8.14
N GLU A 325 10.88 17.89 -7.96
CA GLU A 325 12.02 18.53 -8.61
C GLU A 325 11.89 18.45 -10.14
N ASP A 326 12.67 19.23 -10.84
CA ASP A 326 12.74 19.16 -12.29
C ASP A 326 13.26 17.80 -12.75
N LYS A 327 12.64 17.20 -13.76
CA LYS A 327 12.96 15.85 -14.19
C LYS A 327 14.35 15.75 -14.81
N GLU A 328 14.80 16.79 -15.50
CA GLU A 328 16.13 16.87 -16.09
C GLU A 328 17.22 16.90 -15.01
N ASP A 329 16.97 17.63 -13.91
CA ASP A 329 17.87 17.67 -12.75
C ASP A 329 17.92 16.32 -12.04
N LEU A 330 16.78 15.65 -11.89
CA LEU A 330 16.70 14.29 -11.31
C LEU A 330 17.47 13.28 -12.15
N ILE A 331 17.29 13.29 -13.48
CA ILE A 331 18.01 12.39 -14.40
C ILE A 331 19.52 12.70 -14.36
N ALA A 332 19.92 13.96 -14.31
CA ALA A 332 21.32 14.35 -14.21
C ALA A 332 21.96 13.88 -12.90
N ASP A 333 21.27 14.01 -11.77
CA ASP A 333 21.75 13.52 -10.47
C ASP A 333 21.91 12.00 -10.46
N ILE A 334 20.91 11.27 -10.97
CA ILE A 334 20.93 9.83 -11.08
C ILE A 334 22.03 9.35 -12.03
N SER A 335 22.21 10.02 -13.19
CA SER A 335 23.27 9.70 -14.15
C SER A 335 24.65 9.87 -13.52
N ASN A 336 24.91 10.98 -12.85
CA ASN A 336 26.17 11.22 -12.14
C ASN A 336 26.45 10.16 -11.07
N ALA A 337 25.43 9.74 -10.34
CA ALA A 337 25.55 8.69 -9.32
C ALA A 337 25.83 7.32 -9.95
N LEU A 338 25.23 7.00 -11.10
CA LEU A 338 25.52 5.79 -11.87
C LEU A 338 26.95 5.81 -12.45
N ASP A 339 27.43 6.96 -12.93
CA ASP A 339 28.79 7.11 -13.47
C ASP A 339 29.88 6.84 -12.43
N ALA A 340 29.61 7.12 -11.16
CA ALA A 340 30.53 6.83 -10.05
C ALA A 340 30.70 5.32 -9.77
N ILE A 341 29.83 4.45 -10.26
CA ILE A 341 29.98 2.99 -10.17
C ILE A 341 31.06 2.56 -11.17
N LYS A 342 32.05 1.83 -10.70
CA LYS A 342 33.16 1.30 -11.53
C LYS A 342 32.76 0.04 -12.30
#